data_1765264ddbd02ab80d3ed82e3c87baef
#
_entry.id   1765264ddbd02ab80d3ed82e3c87baef
#
_cell.length_a   1.000
_cell.length_b   1.000
_cell.length_c   1.000
_cell.angle_alpha   90.00
_cell.angle_beta   90.00
_cell.angle_gamma   90.00
#
_symmetry.space_group_name_H-M   'P 1'
#
loop_
_entity.id
_entity.type
_entity.pdbx_description
1 polymer ?
#
loop_
_entity_poly.entity_id
_entity_poly.type
_entity_poly.pdbx_seq_one_letter_code
_entity_poly.pdbx_strand_id
1 'polypeptide(L)'
;MKENSTMNNYQQHEVEGGVPIKMWTKGVPVEDEARKQLENAARLPVVFKHVAAMPDVHLGIGATVGSVIPTIKAIIPAAVGVDIGCGMMAAKTTLRAEDLPDNLGPLRSAIEQAVPHGSVPRHRGRDPGSWENPPVSVDQVWATLADEFDLLCELHPRLANTNNRKHLGTLGSGNHFIEICLDEAGFVWFMLHSGSRGVGNAIGTHFIELAKKDAELHQRNLPDKDLAYFEEGARYFGDYVRGVSWAQKFAMRNREVMMANLIATVRKVIAKPFESHVEAVNCHHNYVQQERHFGQDVFITRKGAVSARRGELGIIPGSMGARSYIVRGLGNPESFESCSHGAGRVMSRTKAKKMFSVADHIKATEGVECRKDANVVDEIPMAYKDIDAVMAAQQDLVEVVHTLKQVVCVKG
;
A
#
# COMPACT_ATOMS: atom_id res chain seq x y z
N MET A 1 -36.21 20.86 4.68
CA MET A 1 -35.10 20.00 4.13
C MET A 1 -34.93 18.86 5.11
N LYS A 2 -35.28 17.63 4.72
CA LYS A 2 -35.04 16.44 5.55
C LYS A 2 -33.56 16.16 5.49
N GLU A 3 -32.84 16.29 6.59
CA GLU A 3 -31.50 15.75 6.76
C GLU A 3 -31.58 14.24 6.49
N ASN A 4 -31.00 13.80 5.38
CA ASN A 4 -30.72 12.39 5.17
C ASN A 4 -29.66 12.02 6.23
N SER A 5 -30.09 11.44 7.31
CA SER A 5 -29.24 10.71 8.25
C SER A 5 -28.64 9.54 7.45
N THR A 6 -27.48 9.75 6.86
CA THR A 6 -26.64 8.67 6.36
C THR A 6 -26.31 7.79 7.57
N MET A 7 -26.88 6.58 7.62
CA MET A 7 -26.54 5.61 8.65
C MET A 7 -25.04 5.31 8.51
N ASN A 8 -24.25 5.74 9.49
CA ASN A 8 -22.83 5.40 9.56
C ASN A 8 -22.67 3.88 9.65
N ASN A 9 -21.85 3.30 8.77
CA ASN A 9 -21.60 1.85 8.77
C ASN A 9 -20.57 1.40 9.82
N TYR A 10 -20.00 2.31 10.60
CA TYR A 10 -19.03 1.93 11.64
C TYR A 10 -19.68 1.49 12.94
N GLN A 11 -18.96 0.67 13.69
CA GLN A 11 -19.19 0.35 15.09
C GLN A 11 -18.21 1.18 15.93
N GLN A 12 -18.68 1.84 17.00
CA GLN A 12 -17.82 2.57 17.92
C GLN A 12 -17.45 1.68 19.10
N HIS A 13 -16.16 1.63 19.40
CA HIS A 13 -15.59 0.92 20.54
C HIS A 13 -14.94 1.93 21.48
N GLU A 14 -15.44 2.01 22.71
CA GLU A 14 -14.87 2.88 23.75
C GLU A 14 -13.61 2.24 24.33
N VAL A 15 -12.56 3.06 24.56
CA VAL A 15 -11.27 2.61 25.08
C VAL A 15 -11.01 3.31 26.41
N GLU A 16 -10.89 2.53 27.49
CA GLU A 16 -10.55 3.08 28.79
C GLU A 16 -9.16 3.76 28.76
N GLY A 17 -9.13 5.03 29.17
CA GLY A 17 -7.93 5.87 29.16
C GLY A 17 -7.45 6.29 27.76
N GLY A 18 -8.30 6.20 26.75
CA GLY A 18 -7.99 6.57 25.37
C GLY A 18 -9.12 7.25 24.63
N VAL A 19 -8.92 7.53 23.36
CA VAL A 19 -9.97 7.99 22.45
C VAL A 19 -10.77 6.80 21.92
N PRO A 20 -12.04 6.96 21.47
CA PRO A 20 -12.81 5.88 20.89
C PRO A 20 -12.20 5.39 19.55
N ILE A 21 -12.56 4.17 19.15
CA ILE A 21 -12.23 3.59 17.87
C ILE A 21 -13.51 3.44 17.04
N LYS A 22 -13.51 3.94 15.81
CA LYS A 22 -14.59 3.75 14.83
C LYS A 22 -14.17 2.69 13.80
N MET A 23 -14.93 1.60 13.74
CA MET A 23 -14.57 0.40 13.00
C MET A 23 -15.59 0.10 11.91
N TRP A 24 -15.18 0.14 10.64
CA TRP A 24 -15.97 -0.27 9.47
C TRP A 24 -15.88 -1.78 9.23
N THR A 25 -16.10 -2.57 10.28
CA THR A 25 -15.84 -4.03 10.26
C THR A 25 -17.11 -4.87 10.38
N LYS A 26 -18.28 -4.31 10.10
CA LYS A 26 -19.54 -5.03 10.13
C LYS A 26 -19.55 -6.15 9.09
N GLY A 27 -19.65 -7.41 9.55
CA GLY A 27 -19.61 -8.58 8.68
C GLY A 27 -18.21 -9.03 8.23
N VAL A 28 -17.16 -8.36 8.73
CA VAL A 28 -15.76 -8.70 8.40
C VAL A 28 -15.02 -9.07 9.69
N PRO A 29 -14.31 -10.22 9.75
CA PRO A 29 -13.63 -10.65 10.96
C PRO A 29 -12.43 -9.76 11.30
N VAL A 30 -12.23 -9.52 12.60
CA VAL A 30 -11.07 -8.79 13.16
C VAL A 30 -10.45 -9.64 14.26
N GLU A 31 -9.15 -9.89 14.17
CA GLU A 31 -8.38 -10.64 15.16
C GLU A 31 -8.30 -9.87 16.49
N ASP A 32 -8.30 -10.59 17.64
CA ASP A 32 -8.24 -9.96 18.97
C ASP A 32 -6.92 -9.18 19.16
N GLU A 33 -5.81 -9.68 18.63
CA GLU A 33 -4.52 -9.01 18.66
C GLU A 33 -4.55 -7.68 17.87
N ALA A 34 -5.28 -7.64 16.76
CA ALA A 34 -5.45 -6.40 16.01
C ALA A 34 -6.30 -5.38 16.78
N ARG A 35 -7.36 -5.85 17.48
CA ARG A 35 -8.15 -4.98 18.38
C ARG A 35 -7.27 -4.37 19.48
N LYS A 36 -6.43 -5.20 20.14
CA LYS A 36 -5.50 -4.74 21.16
C LYS A 36 -4.50 -3.71 20.63
N GLN A 37 -4.00 -3.88 19.40
CA GLN A 37 -3.12 -2.87 18.77
C GLN A 37 -3.86 -1.55 18.51
N LEU A 38 -5.11 -1.58 18.07
CA LEU A 38 -5.93 -0.37 17.91
C LEU A 38 -6.14 0.34 19.25
N GLU A 39 -6.45 -0.40 20.32
CA GLU A 39 -6.62 0.15 21.65
C GLU A 39 -5.31 0.79 22.19
N ASN A 40 -4.16 0.14 21.96
CA ASN A 40 -2.87 0.71 22.33
C ASN A 40 -2.61 2.04 21.59
N ALA A 41 -2.95 2.11 20.30
CA ALA A 41 -2.84 3.36 19.55
C ALA A 41 -3.81 4.44 20.09
N ALA A 42 -5.04 4.06 20.40
CA ALA A 42 -6.07 4.96 20.92
C ALA A 42 -5.73 5.55 22.30
N ARG A 43 -4.90 4.86 23.11
CA ARG A 43 -4.43 5.35 24.43
C ARG A 43 -3.27 6.36 24.35
N LEU A 44 -2.73 6.63 23.17
CA LEU A 44 -1.66 7.62 23.04
C LEU A 44 -2.22 9.04 23.24
N PRO A 45 -1.56 9.89 24.07
CA PRO A 45 -2.06 11.22 24.38
C PRO A 45 -2.06 12.20 23.18
N VAL A 46 -1.33 11.86 22.12
CA VAL A 46 -1.20 12.68 20.91
C VAL A 46 -2.28 12.38 19.86
N VAL A 47 -3.07 11.32 20.06
CA VAL A 47 -4.11 10.94 19.11
C VAL A 47 -5.33 11.88 19.23
N PHE A 48 -5.78 12.36 18.08
CA PHE A 48 -6.89 13.32 18.00
C PHE A 48 -8.22 12.61 17.79
N LYS A 49 -9.19 12.94 18.62
CA LYS A 49 -10.62 12.62 18.50
C LYS A 49 -10.96 11.11 18.50
N HIS A 50 -10.48 10.32 17.57
CA HIS A 50 -10.69 8.86 17.49
C HIS A 50 -9.70 8.21 16.54
N VAL A 51 -9.53 6.89 16.65
CA VAL A 51 -8.85 6.06 15.64
C VAL A 51 -9.90 5.51 14.68
N ALA A 52 -9.63 5.48 13.38
CA ALA A 52 -10.51 4.81 12.41
C ALA A 52 -9.88 3.50 11.93
N ALA A 53 -10.66 2.42 11.90
CA ALA A 53 -10.26 1.10 11.43
C ALA A 53 -11.08 0.70 10.21
N MET A 54 -10.38 0.45 9.09
CA MET A 54 -10.98 0.08 7.82
C MET A 54 -11.38 -1.41 7.81
N PRO A 55 -12.27 -1.84 6.91
CA PRO A 55 -12.75 -3.23 6.87
C PRO A 55 -11.67 -4.29 6.76
N ASP A 56 -10.58 -3.97 6.08
CA ASP A 56 -9.43 -4.84 5.85
C ASP A 56 -8.44 -4.90 7.02
N VAL A 57 -8.76 -4.28 8.16
CA VAL A 57 -7.88 -4.21 9.33
C VAL A 57 -7.40 -5.58 9.79
N HIS A 58 -6.10 -5.69 10.04
CA HIS A 58 -5.44 -6.90 10.54
C HIS A 58 -4.16 -6.57 11.30
N LEU A 59 -3.58 -7.57 11.96
CA LEU A 59 -2.36 -7.42 12.75
C LEU A 59 -1.20 -6.90 11.91
N GLY A 60 -0.50 -5.88 12.42
CA GLY A 60 0.69 -5.28 11.82
C GLY A 60 1.85 -5.19 12.80
N ILE A 61 3.02 -4.75 12.34
CA ILE A 61 4.15 -4.45 13.22
C ILE A 61 3.99 -3.03 13.75
N GLY A 62 3.96 -2.87 15.07
CA GLY A 62 3.78 -1.60 15.76
C GLY A 62 2.32 -1.12 15.78
N ALA A 63 1.71 -0.90 14.62
CA ALA A 63 0.29 -0.57 14.50
C ALA A 63 -0.38 -1.48 13.48
N THR A 64 -1.71 -1.63 13.57
CA THR A 64 -2.51 -2.40 12.62
C THR A 64 -2.37 -1.89 11.20
N VAL A 65 -2.42 -2.79 10.23
CA VAL A 65 -2.69 -2.47 8.82
C VAL A 65 -4.20 -2.30 8.69
N GLY A 66 -4.67 -1.33 7.91
CA GLY A 66 -6.09 -0.96 7.83
C GLY A 66 -6.48 0.09 8.89
N SER A 67 -5.54 0.88 9.40
CA SER A 67 -5.82 1.93 10.39
C SER A 67 -5.48 3.34 9.91
N VAL A 68 -6.24 4.31 10.42
CA VAL A 68 -6.03 5.74 10.24
C VAL A 68 -5.89 6.36 11.64
N ILE A 69 -4.71 6.91 11.91
CA ILE A 69 -4.34 7.45 13.22
C ILE A 69 -4.06 8.95 13.06
N PRO A 70 -4.99 9.82 13.46
CA PRO A 70 -4.76 11.27 13.47
C PRO A 70 -3.95 11.66 14.71
N THR A 71 -2.94 12.51 14.55
CA THR A 71 -2.15 13.01 15.67
C THR A 71 -2.00 14.52 15.63
N ILE A 72 -1.99 15.16 16.79
CA ILE A 72 -1.73 16.59 16.93
C ILE A 72 -0.26 16.80 17.25
N LYS A 73 0.43 17.58 16.42
CA LYS A 73 1.84 17.98 16.63
C LYS A 73 2.78 16.80 16.94
N ALA A 74 2.47 15.62 16.43
CA ALA A 74 3.28 14.43 16.63
C ALA A 74 3.15 13.46 15.45
N ILE A 75 4.19 12.64 15.22
CA ILE A 75 4.18 11.57 14.21
C ILE A 75 4.71 10.28 14.83
N ILE A 76 4.04 9.16 14.55
CA ILE A 76 4.40 7.82 15.05
C ILE A 76 5.07 7.05 13.90
N PRO A 77 6.40 6.87 13.87
CA PRO A 77 7.08 6.21 12.73
C PRO A 77 6.58 4.79 12.45
N ALA A 78 6.35 3.99 13.48
CA ALA A 78 5.85 2.61 13.30
C ALA A 78 4.41 2.54 12.78
N ALA A 79 3.61 3.61 12.97
CA ALA A 79 2.26 3.69 12.43
C ALA A 79 2.24 3.98 10.92
N VAL A 80 3.32 4.54 10.34
CA VAL A 80 3.52 4.59 8.88
C VAL A 80 3.97 3.22 8.36
N GLY A 81 4.78 2.53 9.16
CA GLY A 81 5.40 1.26 8.79
C GLY A 81 6.72 1.45 8.05
N VAL A 82 7.31 0.32 7.65
CA VAL A 82 8.62 0.29 6.99
C VAL A 82 8.54 0.32 5.46
N ASP A 83 7.40 -0.03 4.86
CA ASP A 83 7.17 0.14 3.43
C ASP A 83 6.50 1.49 3.15
N ILE A 84 7.25 2.56 3.46
CA ILE A 84 6.78 3.94 3.35
C ILE A 84 6.39 4.25 1.90
N GLY A 85 5.21 4.84 1.70
CA GLY A 85 4.72 5.20 0.38
C GLY A 85 4.26 4.01 -0.48
N CYS A 86 4.19 2.79 0.09
CA CYS A 86 3.54 1.68 -0.60
C CYS A 86 2.18 2.11 -1.10
N GLY A 87 1.83 1.68 -2.31
CA GLY A 87 0.62 2.15 -2.96
C GLY A 87 0.38 1.49 -4.31
N MET A 88 -0.70 1.93 -4.94
CA MET A 88 -1.20 1.38 -6.19
C MET A 88 -1.12 2.41 -7.31
N MET A 89 -0.92 1.93 -8.53
CA MET A 89 -1.14 2.70 -9.75
C MET A 89 -1.98 1.88 -10.73
N ALA A 90 -2.97 2.51 -11.37
CA ALA A 90 -3.76 1.90 -12.43
C ALA A 90 -3.90 2.87 -13.60
N ALA A 91 -3.97 2.33 -14.82
CA ALA A 91 -4.15 3.09 -16.05
C ALA A 91 -5.07 2.34 -17.01
N LYS A 92 -6.17 2.97 -17.41
CA LYS A 92 -7.08 2.50 -18.45
C LYS A 92 -6.46 2.71 -19.82
N THR A 93 -6.67 1.76 -20.71
CA THR A 93 -6.22 1.83 -22.11
C THR A 93 -7.40 1.83 -23.07
N THR A 94 -7.12 2.07 -24.34
CA THR A 94 -8.11 1.88 -25.43
C THR A 94 -8.15 0.44 -25.95
N LEU A 95 -7.30 -0.46 -25.44
CA LEU A 95 -7.34 -1.89 -25.75
C LEU A 95 -8.60 -2.55 -25.17
N ARG A 96 -9.07 -3.58 -25.86
CA ARG A 96 -10.15 -4.44 -25.41
C ARG A 96 -9.67 -5.87 -25.20
N ALA A 97 -10.50 -6.69 -24.57
CA ALA A 97 -10.22 -8.10 -24.30
C ALA A 97 -9.80 -8.87 -25.57
N GLU A 98 -10.46 -8.60 -26.70
CA GLU A 98 -10.17 -9.20 -28.01
C GLU A 98 -8.82 -8.79 -28.63
N ASP A 99 -8.19 -7.74 -28.13
CA ASP A 99 -6.87 -7.27 -28.57
C ASP A 99 -5.74 -8.01 -27.84
N LEU A 100 -6.05 -8.73 -26.75
CA LEU A 100 -5.08 -9.54 -26.05
C LEU A 100 -4.85 -10.87 -26.79
N PRO A 101 -3.60 -11.39 -26.79
CA PRO A 101 -3.35 -12.70 -27.41
C PRO A 101 -4.01 -13.85 -26.63
N ASP A 102 -4.43 -14.90 -27.32
CA ASP A 102 -5.02 -16.11 -26.71
C ASP A 102 -4.09 -16.75 -25.67
N ASN A 103 -2.78 -16.73 -25.93
CA ASN A 103 -1.77 -17.17 -24.98
C ASN A 103 -1.10 -15.95 -24.32
N LEU A 104 -1.39 -15.72 -23.06
CA LEU A 104 -0.84 -14.62 -22.26
C LEU A 104 0.54 -14.89 -21.65
N GLY A 105 1.04 -16.12 -21.73
CA GLY A 105 2.36 -16.50 -21.19
C GLY A 105 3.53 -15.67 -21.73
N PRO A 106 3.65 -15.45 -23.07
CA PRO A 106 4.67 -14.56 -23.62
C PRO A 106 4.56 -13.11 -23.12
N LEU A 107 3.35 -12.60 -22.95
CA LEU A 107 3.12 -11.26 -22.43
C LEU A 107 3.56 -11.15 -20.95
N ARG A 108 3.21 -12.12 -20.10
CA ARG A 108 3.70 -12.21 -18.72
C ARG A 108 5.22 -12.24 -18.67
N SER A 109 5.85 -13.12 -19.48
CA SER A 109 7.30 -13.24 -19.52
C SER A 109 8.01 -11.97 -19.98
N ALA A 110 7.43 -11.23 -20.94
CA ALA A 110 7.96 -9.94 -21.37
C ALA A 110 7.90 -8.88 -20.26
N ILE A 111 6.83 -8.86 -19.47
CA ILE A 111 6.68 -7.96 -18.30
C ILE A 111 7.72 -8.32 -17.22
N GLU A 112 7.90 -9.62 -16.90
CA GLU A 112 8.91 -10.09 -15.94
C GLU A 112 10.34 -9.70 -16.34
N GLN A 113 10.63 -9.65 -17.64
CA GLN A 113 11.94 -9.21 -18.16
C GLN A 113 12.11 -7.68 -18.11
N ALA A 114 11.03 -6.93 -18.32
CA ALA A 114 11.07 -5.47 -18.42
C ALA A 114 11.11 -4.77 -17.07
N VAL A 115 10.62 -5.41 -16.01
CA VAL A 115 10.58 -4.85 -14.66
C VAL A 115 11.26 -5.81 -13.68
N PRO A 116 12.45 -5.47 -13.14
CA PRO A 116 13.13 -6.32 -12.15
C PRO A 116 12.23 -6.60 -10.94
N HIS A 117 12.21 -7.87 -10.49
CA HIS A 117 11.38 -8.30 -9.36
C HIS A 117 12.11 -9.32 -8.48
N GLY A 118 11.71 -9.43 -7.20
CA GLY A 118 12.41 -10.21 -6.19
C GLY A 118 12.17 -11.72 -6.22
N SER A 119 11.21 -12.20 -7.01
CA SER A 119 10.84 -13.64 -7.08
C SER A 119 11.79 -14.50 -7.91
N VAL A 120 12.84 -13.93 -8.48
CA VAL A 120 13.88 -14.69 -9.21
C VAL A 120 14.88 -15.26 -8.20
N PRO A 121 15.35 -16.53 -8.38
CA PRO A 121 16.38 -17.10 -7.50
C PRO A 121 17.64 -16.24 -7.42
N ARG A 122 18.10 -15.99 -6.19
CA ARG A 122 19.35 -15.23 -5.97
C ARG A 122 20.54 -16.03 -6.49
N HIS A 123 21.23 -15.50 -7.50
CA HIS A 123 22.59 -15.92 -7.80
C HIS A 123 23.54 -15.22 -6.80
N ARG A 124 24.61 -15.93 -6.37
CA ARG A 124 25.57 -15.40 -5.39
C ARG A 124 26.02 -13.98 -5.76
N GLY A 125 25.78 -13.02 -4.88
CA GLY A 125 26.23 -11.63 -5.01
C GLY A 125 25.33 -10.71 -5.88
N ARG A 126 24.20 -11.19 -6.45
CA ARG A 126 23.27 -10.38 -7.26
C ARG A 126 21.94 -10.20 -6.55
N ASP A 127 21.42 -8.97 -6.53
CA ASP A 127 20.05 -8.67 -6.12
C ASP A 127 19.13 -8.74 -7.36
N PRO A 128 18.29 -9.80 -7.49
CA PRO A 128 17.44 -9.96 -8.68
C PRO A 128 16.36 -8.90 -8.78
N GLY A 129 16.00 -8.26 -7.66
CA GLY A 129 15.00 -7.17 -7.59
C GLY A 129 15.57 -5.80 -7.93
N SER A 130 16.78 -5.71 -8.52
CA SER A 130 17.42 -4.45 -8.91
C SER A 130 17.88 -4.47 -10.36
N TRP A 131 18.02 -3.28 -10.96
CA TRP A 131 18.71 -3.13 -12.23
C TRP A 131 20.19 -3.50 -12.09
N GLU A 132 20.73 -4.23 -13.04
CA GLU A 132 22.18 -4.38 -13.16
C GLU A 132 22.79 -3.06 -13.64
N ASN A 133 22.25 -2.54 -14.73
CA ASN A 133 22.54 -1.24 -15.30
C ASN A 133 21.22 -0.49 -15.47
N PRO A 134 20.92 0.51 -14.64
CA PRO A 134 19.70 1.29 -14.74
C PRO A 134 19.56 1.95 -16.12
N PRO A 135 18.38 1.92 -16.75
CA PRO A 135 18.13 2.65 -17.99
C PRO A 135 18.27 4.17 -17.79
N VAL A 136 18.57 4.90 -18.87
CA VAL A 136 18.68 6.37 -18.85
C VAL A 136 17.44 7.05 -18.26
N SER A 137 16.24 6.51 -18.51
CA SER A 137 14.99 7.00 -17.93
C SER A 137 14.96 6.91 -16.41
N VAL A 138 15.55 5.89 -15.83
CA VAL A 138 15.70 5.72 -14.38
C VAL A 138 16.67 6.76 -13.84
N ASP A 139 17.80 6.99 -14.54
CA ASP A 139 18.80 7.98 -14.13
C ASP A 139 18.25 9.41 -14.16
N GLN A 140 17.45 9.75 -15.16
CA GLN A 140 16.77 11.03 -15.24
C GLN A 140 15.81 11.27 -14.06
N VAL A 141 15.05 10.26 -13.67
CA VAL A 141 14.16 10.35 -12.51
C VAL A 141 14.96 10.38 -11.21
N TRP A 142 16.01 9.56 -11.08
CA TRP A 142 16.88 9.58 -9.90
C TRP A 142 17.51 10.95 -9.68
N ALA A 143 17.97 11.64 -10.70
CA ALA A 143 18.53 12.98 -10.61
C ALA A 143 17.57 13.99 -9.94
N THR A 144 16.26 13.78 -10.01
CA THR A 144 15.27 14.64 -9.33
C THR A 144 15.09 14.33 -7.83
N LEU A 145 15.68 13.25 -7.34
CA LEU A 145 15.55 12.75 -5.98
C LEU A 145 16.86 12.77 -5.21
N ALA A 146 18.00 12.81 -5.91
CA ALA A 146 19.32 12.58 -5.35
C ALA A 146 19.70 13.64 -4.29
N ASP A 147 19.60 14.92 -4.61
CA ASP A 147 20.05 16.00 -3.72
C ASP A 147 19.36 16.01 -2.36
N GLU A 148 18.03 15.77 -2.34
CA GLU A 148 17.28 15.67 -1.08
C GLU A 148 17.70 14.43 -0.28
N PHE A 149 18.07 13.34 -0.95
CA PHE A 149 18.54 12.11 -0.29
C PHE A 149 19.95 12.26 0.26
N ASP A 150 20.84 12.92 -0.48
CA ASP A 150 22.22 13.20 -0.04
C ASP A 150 22.21 14.04 1.23
N LEU A 151 21.37 15.08 1.29
CA LEU A 151 21.17 15.88 2.50
C LEU A 151 20.67 15.02 3.68
N LEU A 152 19.75 14.07 3.43
CA LEU A 152 19.29 13.15 4.47
C LEU A 152 20.42 12.22 4.94
N CYS A 153 21.29 11.78 4.03
CA CYS A 153 22.47 10.95 4.36
C CYS A 153 23.55 11.72 5.14
N GLU A 154 23.73 13.01 4.90
CA GLU A 154 24.64 13.85 5.71
C GLU A 154 24.17 13.90 7.16
N LEU A 155 22.86 14.04 7.40
CA LEU A 155 22.27 14.03 8.75
C LEU A 155 22.23 12.63 9.38
N HIS A 156 22.01 11.60 8.57
CA HIS A 156 21.85 10.21 8.98
C HIS A 156 22.71 9.25 8.12
N PRO A 157 24.02 9.15 8.34
CA PRO A 157 24.98 8.42 7.47
C PRO A 157 24.63 6.93 7.26
N ARG A 158 23.86 6.32 8.19
CA ARG A 158 23.40 4.93 8.04
C ARG A 158 22.52 4.70 6.81
N LEU A 159 21.86 5.75 6.30
CA LEU A 159 20.98 5.68 5.14
C LEU A 159 21.74 5.63 3.80
N ALA A 160 23.00 6.02 3.77
CA ALA A 160 23.83 6.02 2.56
C ALA A 160 24.04 4.60 1.98
N ASN A 161 23.91 3.56 2.80
CA ASN A 161 24.14 2.16 2.39
C ASN A 161 22.87 1.52 1.79
N THR A 162 22.15 2.25 0.93
CA THR A 162 20.94 1.77 0.26
C THR A 162 21.09 1.81 -1.28
N ASN A 163 20.44 0.87 -1.98
CA ASN A 163 20.63 0.67 -3.42
C ASN A 163 19.55 1.41 -4.25
N ASN A 164 19.32 2.67 -3.96
CA ASN A 164 18.12 3.42 -4.38
C ASN A 164 17.99 3.58 -5.89
N ARG A 165 19.07 4.06 -6.55
CA ARG A 165 19.09 4.25 -8.01
C ARG A 165 18.79 2.94 -8.75
N LYS A 166 19.34 1.82 -8.29
CA LYS A 166 19.11 0.49 -8.91
C LYS A 166 17.76 -0.13 -8.55
N HIS A 167 17.10 0.37 -7.51
CA HIS A 167 15.76 -0.08 -7.12
C HIS A 167 14.62 0.78 -7.71
N LEU A 168 14.93 1.95 -8.27
CA LEU A 168 13.93 2.82 -8.89
C LEU A 168 13.37 2.18 -10.16
N GLY A 169 12.05 2.12 -10.29
CA GLY A 169 11.37 1.45 -11.40
C GLY A 169 11.37 -0.08 -11.31
N THR A 170 11.46 -0.64 -10.07
CA THR A 170 11.45 -2.08 -9.82
C THR A 170 10.30 -2.50 -8.92
N LEU A 171 9.81 -3.74 -9.10
CA LEU A 171 8.60 -4.22 -8.43
C LEU A 171 8.82 -4.51 -6.94
N GLY A 172 9.89 -5.18 -6.59
CA GLY A 172 10.11 -5.67 -5.24
C GLY A 172 9.70 -7.12 -5.05
N SER A 173 9.27 -7.42 -3.82
CA SER A 173 8.88 -8.77 -3.42
C SER A 173 7.66 -8.73 -2.48
N GLY A 174 7.21 -9.90 -2.09
CA GLY A 174 6.12 -10.03 -1.14
C GLY A 174 4.74 -9.88 -1.79
N ASN A 175 3.92 -8.94 -1.29
CA ASN A 175 2.59 -8.67 -1.83
C ASN A 175 2.59 -7.75 -3.06
N HIS A 176 3.75 -7.28 -3.51
CA HIS A 176 3.84 -6.45 -4.71
C HIS A 176 3.49 -7.24 -5.97
N PHE A 177 2.90 -6.57 -6.95
CA PHE A 177 2.46 -7.19 -8.19
C PHE A 177 2.33 -6.19 -9.35
N ILE A 178 2.32 -6.73 -10.59
CA ILE A 178 1.87 -6.05 -11.80
C ILE A 178 0.77 -6.90 -12.40
N GLU A 179 -0.36 -6.30 -12.77
CA GLU A 179 -1.51 -6.99 -13.33
C GLU A 179 -1.99 -6.33 -14.62
N ILE A 180 -2.47 -7.16 -15.53
CA ILE A 180 -3.33 -6.75 -16.64
C ILE A 180 -4.73 -7.23 -16.26
N CYS A 181 -5.68 -6.30 -16.29
CA CYS A 181 -7.06 -6.53 -15.90
C CYS A 181 -8.03 -6.13 -17.02
N LEU A 182 -9.24 -6.66 -16.94
CA LEU A 182 -10.38 -6.23 -17.77
C LEU A 182 -11.43 -5.58 -16.86
N ASP A 183 -11.99 -4.45 -17.28
CA ASP A 183 -13.16 -3.87 -16.62
C ASP A 183 -14.46 -4.55 -17.12
N GLU A 184 -15.60 -4.16 -16.55
CA GLU A 184 -16.93 -4.67 -16.86
C GLU A 184 -17.38 -4.41 -18.33
N ALA A 185 -16.74 -3.44 -18.99
CA ALA A 185 -16.96 -3.13 -20.40
C ALA A 185 -15.94 -3.81 -21.34
N GLY A 186 -15.00 -4.60 -20.77
CA GLY A 186 -13.96 -5.31 -21.52
C GLY A 186 -12.76 -4.45 -21.91
N PHE A 187 -12.60 -3.26 -21.35
CA PHE A 187 -11.37 -2.48 -21.56
C PHE A 187 -10.21 -3.03 -20.73
N VAL A 188 -9.02 -2.96 -21.32
CA VAL A 188 -7.78 -3.39 -20.67
C VAL A 188 -7.24 -2.29 -19.74
N TRP A 189 -6.96 -2.68 -18.51
CA TRP A 189 -6.29 -1.87 -17.51
C TRP A 189 -4.93 -2.44 -17.15
N PHE A 190 -3.97 -1.57 -16.95
CA PHE A 190 -2.70 -1.90 -16.30
C PHE A 190 -2.78 -1.48 -14.85
N MET A 191 -2.42 -2.38 -13.94
CA MET A 191 -2.43 -2.11 -12.51
C MET A 191 -1.14 -2.63 -11.87
N LEU A 192 -0.59 -1.88 -10.92
CA LEU A 192 0.60 -2.30 -10.18
C LEU A 192 0.58 -1.83 -8.73
N HIS A 193 1.24 -2.62 -7.88
CA HIS A 193 1.41 -2.39 -6.46
C HIS A 193 2.90 -2.44 -6.12
N SER A 194 3.45 -1.32 -5.63
CA SER A 194 4.84 -1.24 -5.17
C SER A 194 5.06 -0.02 -4.27
N GLY A 195 6.16 -0.02 -3.52
CA GLY A 195 6.50 1.00 -2.53
C GLY A 195 7.88 1.62 -2.73
N SER A 196 8.45 2.12 -1.63
CA SER A 196 9.76 2.79 -1.61
C SER A 196 10.94 1.83 -1.59
N ARG A 197 10.72 0.54 -1.74
CA ARG A 197 11.76 -0.47 -1.81
C ARG A 197 12.63 -0.48 -0.52
N GLY A 198 13.87 -0.96 -0.62
CA GLY A 198 14.76 -1.07 0.52
C GLY A 198 15.07 0.24 1.25
N VAL A 199 15.04 1.38 0.57
CA VAL A 199 15.31 2.68 1.18
C VAL A 199 14.22 3.12 2.16
N GLY A 200 12.94 2.92 1.81
CA GLY A 200 11.86 3.21 2.75
C GLY A 200 11.93 2.34 4.01
N ASN A 201 12.31 1.07 3.85
CA ASN A 201 12.55 0.18 4.98
C ASN A 201 13.70 0.69 5.86
N ALA A 202 14.82 1.14 5.26
CA ALA A 202 15.94 1.70 6.00
C ALA A 202 15.55 2.98 6.76
N ILE A 203 14.84 3.91 6.12
CA ILE A 203 14.32 5.13 6.75
C ILE A 203 13.36 4.78 7.88
N GLY A 204 12.33 3.95 7.62
CA GLY A 204 11.35 3.56 8.63
C GLY A 204 11.99 2.91 9.85
N THR A 205 12.85 1.91 9.65
CA THR A 205 13.56 1.22 10.74
C THR A 205 14.43 2.18 11.54
N HIS A 206 15.20 3.03 10.85
CA HIS A 206 16.10 3.99 11.52
C HIS A 206 15.33 4.95 12.45
N PHE A 207 14.25 5.54 11.96
CA PHE A 207 13.48 6.50 12.75
C PHE A 207 12.58 5.84 13.80
N ILE A 208 12.12 4.60 13.60
CA ILE A 208 11.46 3.80 14.65
C ILE A 208 12.44 3.58 15.82
N GLU A 209 13.68 3.19 15.55
CA GLU A 209 14.72 3.03 16.58
C GLU A 209 15.03 4.34 17.31
N LEU A 210 15.11 5.46 16.58
CA LEU A 210 15.34 6.78 17.16
C LEU A 210 14.16 7.21 18.05
N ALA A 211 12.93 6.98 17.63
CA ALA A 211 11.73 7.32 18.40
C ALA A 211 11.68 6.52 19.72
N LYS A 212 12.03 5.23 19.69
CA LYS A 212 12.12 4.39 20.90
C LYS A 212 13.16 4.94 21.88
N LYS A 213 14.35 5.30 21.40
CA LYS A 213 15.41 5.89 22.22
C LYS A 213 15.01 7.24 22.81
N ASP A 214 14.33 8.07 22.04
CA ASP A 214 13.81 9.37 22.50
C ASP A 214 12.75 9.18 23.58
N ALA A 215 11.82 8.22 23.41
CA ALA A 215 10.82 7.89 24.41
C ALA A 215 11.44 7.34 25.72
N GLU A 216 12.47 6.49 25.62
CA GLU A 216 13.22 5.99 26.79
C GLU A 216 13.94 7.12 27.52
N LEU A 217 14.62 8.01 26.80
CA LEU A 217 15.32 9.17 27.37
C LEU A 217 14.36 10.09 28.14
N HIS A 218 13.16 10.30 27.65
CA HIS A 218 12.14 11.14 28.27
C HIS A 218 11.21 10.37 29.22
N GLN A 219 11.51 9.10 29.51
CA GLN A 219 10.74 8.23 30.42
C GLN A 219 9.23 8.21 30.07
N ARG A 220 8.88 8.23 28.78
CA ARG A 220 7.49 8.17 28.34
C ARG A 220 6.90 6.79 28.62
N ASN A 221 5.78 6.76 29.35
CA ASN A 221 5.03 5.53 29.56
C ASN A 221 4.12 5.28 28.35
N LEU A 222 4.51 4.34 27.48
CA LEU A 222 3.77 3.99 26.28
C LEU A 222 3.03 2.66 26.46
N PRO A 223 1.78 2.54 25.97
CA PRO A 223 1.02 1.28 25.98
C PRO A 223 1.74 0.17 25.19
N ASP A 224 2.51 0.55 24.18
CA ASP A 224 3.37 -0.30 23.38
C ASP A 224 4.60 0.50 22.97
N LYS A 225 5.80 -0.06 23.19
CA LYS A 225 7.08 0.60 22.83
C LYS A 225 7.20 0.90 21.33
N ASP A 226 6.56 0.09 20.49
CA ASP A 226 6.54 0.30 19.05
C ASP A 226 5.76 1.56 18.64
N LEU A 227 4.89 2.09 19.51
CA LEU A 227 4.15 3.32 19.29
C LEU A 227 4.90 4.58 19.75
N ALA A 228 6.21 4.51 19.92
CA ALA A 228 7.04 5.68 20.19
C ALA A 228 6.88 6.73 19.06
N TYR A 229 6.80 7.99 19.44
CA TYR A 229 6.51 9.11 18.56
C TYR A 229 7.45 10.29 18.77
N PHE A 230 7.60 11.11 17.74
CA PHE A 230 8.24 12.41 17.81
C PHE A 230 7.19 13.50 17.94
N GLU A 231 7.37 14.41 18.90
CA GLU A 231 6.60 15.64 19.00
C GLU A 231 7.22 16.74 18.14
N GLU A 232 6.38 17.65 17.66
CA GLU A 232 6.83 18.82 16.90
C GLU A 232 7.82 19.63 17.77
N GLY A 233 8.98 19.96 17.20
CA GLY A 233 10.08 20.59 17.93
C GLY A 233 11.07 19.63 18.58
N ALA A 234 10.78 18.32 18.65
CA ALA A 234 11.76 17.33 19.06
C ALA A 234 12.92 17.20 18.06
N ARG A 235 14.08 16.78 18.54
CA ARG A 235 15.35 16.73 17.79
C ARG A 235 15.22 16.08 16.40
N TYR A 236 14.48 14.98 16.30
CA TYR A 236 14.39 14.17 15.08
C TYR A 236 13.08 14.33 14.32
N PHE A 237 12.16 15.16 14.81
CA PHE A 237 10.86 15.35 14.16
C PHE A 237 10.99 15.84 12.71
N GLY A 238 11.75 16.95 12.51
CA GLY A 238 11.96 17.53 11.19
C GLY A 238 12.69 16.60 10.22
N ASP A 239 13.67 15.85 10.72
CA ASP A 239 14.41 14.87 9.92
C ASP A 239 13.54 13.70 9.50
N TYR A 240 12.65 13.23 10.40
CA TYR A 240 11.69 12.19 10.05
C TYR A 240 10.66 12.67 9.03
N VAL A 241 10.10 13.89 9.20
CA VAL A 241 9.18 14.48 8.20
C VAL A 241 9.84 14.54 6.82
N ARG A 242 11.12 14.97 6.76
CA ARG A 242 11.89 14.98 5.51
C ARG A 242 12.08 13.58 4.93
N GLY A 243 12.51 12.63 5.76
CA GLY A 243 12.77 11.24 5.35
C GLY A 243 11.51 10.53 4.84
N VAL A 244 10.38 10.66 5.56
CA VAL A 244 9.12 10.04 5.16
C VAL A 244 8.55 10.66 3.88
N SER A 245 8.62 11.99 3.76
CA SER A 245 8.18 12.71 2.55
C SER A 245 9.01 12.32 1.33
N TRP A 246 10.32 12.22 1.50
CA TRP A 246 11.21 11.76 0.44
C TRP A 246 10.90 10.32 0.01
N ALA A 247 10.71 9.41 0.97
CA ALA A 247 10.37 8.00 0.67
C ALA A 247 9.02 7.86 -0.04
N GLN A 248 8.01 8.66 0.33
CA GLN A 248 6.72 8.73 -0.36
C GLN A 248 6.90 9.23 -1.81
N LYS A 249 7.71 10.28 -2.02
CA LYS A 249 8.06 10.79 -3.35
C LYS A 249 8.77 9.71 -4.18
N PHE A 250 9.76 9.04 -3.61
CA PHE A 250 10.46 7.92 -4.26
C PHE A 250 9.50 6.81 -4.69
N ALA A 251 8.58 6.39 -3.81
CA ALA A 251 7.62 5.34 -4.10
C ALA A 251 6.65 5.72 -5.24
N MET A 252 6.21 6.98 -5.30
CA MET A 252 5.39 7.49 -6.41
C MET A 252 6.17 7.40 -7.73
N ARG A 253 7.41 7.91 -7.76
CA ARG A 253 8.28 7.85 -8.95
C ARG A 253 8.60 6.41 -9.36
N ASN A 254 8.80 5.51 -8.37
CA ASN A 254 8.99 4.09 -8.63
C ASN A 254 7.84 3.50 -9.45
N ARG A 255 6.58 3.74 -9.03
CA ARG A 255 5.39 3.27 -9.75
C ARG A 255 5.24 3.90 -11.14
N GLU A 256 5.54 5.18 -11.29
CA GLU A 256 5.49 5.88 -12.59
C GLU A 256 6.48 5.28 -13.60
N VAL A 257 7.72 5.02 -13.18
CA VAL A 257 8.74 4.37 -14.03
C VAL A 257 8.32 2.94 -14.39
N MET A 258 7.80 2.18 -13.42
CA MET A 258 7.29 0.82 -13.69
C MET A 258 6.13 0.84 -14.69
N MET A 259 5.16 1.76 -14.55
CA MET A 259 4.03 1.88 -15.46
C MET A 259 4.50 2.25 -16.88
N ALA A 260 5.44 3.15 -17.01
CA ALA A 260 6.02 3.50 -18.30
C ALA A 260 6.70 2.29 -18.97
N ASN A 261 7.46 1.50 -18.21
CA ASN A 261 8.10 0.27 -18.71
C ASN A 261 7.07 -0.80 -19.09
N LEU A 262 6.00 -0.95 -18.30
CA LEU A 262 4.89 -1.86 -18.61
C LEU A 262 4.21 -1.47 -19.93
N ILE A 263 3.83 -0.21 -20.11
CA ILE A 263 3.20 0.31 -21.32
C ILE A 263 4.11 0.08 -22.53
N ALA A 264 5.40 0.41 -22.41
CA ALA A 264 6.37 0.23 -23.49
C ALA A 264 6.54 -1.25 -23.86
N THR A 265 6.44 -2.15 -22.88
CA THR A 265 6.52 -3.61 -23.09
C THR A 265 5.28 -4.13 -23.80
N VAL A 266 4.09 -3.73 -23.35
CA VAL A 266 2.84 -4.16 -23.98
C VAL A 266 2.74 -3.66 -25.42
N ARG A 267 3.21 -2.43 -25.74
CA ARG A 267 3.28 -1.90 -27.10
C ARG A 267 4.19 -2.71 -28.04
N LYS A 268 5.17 -3.43 -27.51
CA LYS A 268 6.03 -4.33 -28.33
C LYS A 268 5.38 -5.70 -28.58
N VAL A 269 4.55 -6.16 -27.65
CA VAL A 269 3.90 -7.49 -27.74
C VAL A 269 2.58 -7.42 -28.50
N ILE A 270 1.79 -6.36 -28.27
CA ILE A 270 0.50 -6.14 -28.94
C ILE A 270 0.71 -5.22 -30.13
N ALA A 271 0.50 -5.76 -31.33
CA ALA A 271 0.73 -5.01 -32.57
C ALA A 271 -0.27 -3.84 -32.80
N LYS A 272 -1.44 -3.87 -32.16
CA LYS A 272 -2.46 -2.82 -32.25
C LYS A 272 -2.01 -1.55 -31.48
N PRO A 273 -1.94 -0.37 -32.12
CA PRO A 273 -1.72 0.89 -31.42
C PRO A 273 -2.80 1.17 -30.39
N PHE A 274 -2.42 1.72 -29.22
CA PHE A 274 -3.35 2.09 -28.17
C PHE A 274 -2.90 3.33 -27.42
N GLU A 275 -3.88 4.03 -26.86
CA GLU A 275 -3.66 5.08 -25.87
C GLU A 275 -3.68 4.47 -24.46
N SER A 276 -2.86 5.02 -23.59
CA SER A 276 -2.81 4.69 -22.16
C SER A 276 -3.16 5.93 -21.35
N HIS A 277 -3.53 5.77 -20.08
CA HIS A 277 -3.95 6.86 -19.19
C HIS A 277 -5.23 7.58 -19.63
N VAL A 278 -6.14 6.88 -20.31
CA VAL A 278 -7.49 7.38 -20.57
C VAL A 278 -8.17 7.74 -19.24
N GLU A 279 -7.91 6.93 -18.22
CA GLU A 279 -8.16 7.20 -16.80
C GLU A 279 -6.99 6.64 -16.01
N ALA A 280 -6.45 7.39 -15.04
CA ALA A 280 -5.28 6.97 -14.27
C ALA A 280 -5.39 7.36 -12.80
N VAL A 281 -4.92 6.46 -11.92
CA VAL A 281 -4.88 6.64 -10.47
C VAL A 281 -3.48 6.24 -9.98
N ASN A 282 -2.88 7.06 -9.11
CA ASN A 282 -1.65 6.72 -8.39
C ASN A 282 -1.80 7.17 -6.93
N CYS A 283 -2.02 6.23 -6.02
CA CYS A 283 -2.33 6.50 -4.63
C CYS A 283 -1.42 5.73 -3.67
N HIS A 284 -1.06 6.37 -2.55
CA HIS A 284 -0.39 5.72 -1.42
C HIS A 284 -1.40 5.05 -0.50
N HIS A 285 -0.93 4.07 0.28
CA HIS A 285 -1.69 3.48 1.39
C HIS A 285 -0.86 3.24 2.67
N ASN A 286 0.43 3.56 2.65
CA ASN A 286 1.30 3.64 3.85
C ASN A 286 2.01 4.99 3.85
N TYR A 287 1.40 5.99 4.47
CA TYR A 287 1.94 7.36 4.43
C TYR A 287 1.41 8.22 5.57
N VAL A 288 2.05 9.36 5.76
CA VAL A 288 1.58 10.41 6.66
C VAL A 288 1.48 11.72 5.90
N GLN A 289 0.41 12.46 6.17
CA GLN A 289 0.15 13.76 5.56
C GLN A 289 -0.47 14.70 6.58
N GLN A 290 -0.11 15.99 6.53
CA GLN A 290 -0.80 17.02 7.30
C GLN A 290 -2.10 17.37 6.60
N GLU A 291 -3.20 17.31 7.33
CA GLU A 291 -4.57 17.52 6.83
C GLU A 291 -5.38 18.31 7.85
N ARG A 292 -6.50 18.91 7.41
CA ARG A 292 -7.42 19.61 8.29
C ARG A 292 -8.69 18.81 8.47
N HIS A 293 -8.92 18.33 9.70
CA HIS A 293 -10.11 17.57 10.06
C HIS A 293 -10.77 18.13 11.31
N PHE A 294 -12.10 18.21 11.33
CA PHE A 294 -12.89 18.76 12.45
C PHE A 294 -12.38 20.12 12.95
N GLY A 295 -11.89 20.96 12.04
CA GLY A 295 -11.38 22.29 12.35
C GLY A 295 -9.95 22.34 12.90
N GLN A 296 -9.27 21.19 13.05
CA GLN A 296 -7.92 21.05 13.59
C GLN A 296 -6.94 20.60 12.50
N ASP A 297 -5.72 21.14 12.50
CA ASP A 297 -4.62 20.64 11.69
C ASP A 297 -4.00 19.43 12.39
N VAL A 298 -3.94 18.30 11.69
CA VAL A 298 -3.50 17.01 12.22
C VAL A 298 -2.59 16.31 11.24
N PHE A 299 -1.69 15.46 11.73
CA PHE A 299 -0.99 14.50 10.90
C PHE A 299 -1.85 13.24 10.79
N ILE A 300 -2.35 12.96 9.59
CA ILE A 300 -3.09 11.72 9.31
C ILE A 300 -2.08 10.66 8.87
N THR A 301 -1.93 9.65 9.72
CA THR A 301 -1.13 8.46 9.37
C THR A 301 -2.07 7.37 8.87
N ARG A 302 -1.89 6.96 7.61
CA ARG A 302 -2.59 5.83 6.98
C ARG A 302 -1.64 4.66 6.85
N LYS A 303 -1.96 3.57 7.49
CA LYS A 303 -1.24 2.30 7.36
C LYS A 303 -2.18 1.25 6.80
N GLY A 304 -1.99 0.90 5.52
CA GLY A 304 -2.95 0.06 4.82
C GLY A 304 -4.33 0.73 4.69
N ALA A 305 -4.34 2.04 4.42
CA ALA A 305 -5.55 2.80 4.15
C ALA A 305 -5.29 3.84 3.06
N VAL A 306 -6.27 4.10 2.22
CA VAL A 306 -6.20 5.02 1.08
C VAL A 306 -7.00 6.28 1.39
N SER A 307 -6.56 7.42 0.88
CA SER A 307 -7.37 8.65 0.86
C SER A 307 -8.66 8.43 0.06
N ALA A 308 -9.78 8.87 0.61
CA ALA A 308 -11.11 8.78 0.01
C ALA A 308 -11.86 10.11 0.11
N ARG A 309 -11.13 11.21 -0.15
CA ARG A 309 -11.72 12.53 -0.23
C ARG A 309 -12.81 12.55 -1.29
N ARG A 310 -13.78 13.42 -1.11
CA ARG A 310 -14.92 13.51 -2.06
C ARG A 310 -14.45 13.70 -3.50
N GLY A 311 -14.80 12.73 -4.36
CA GLY A 311 -14.44 12.72 -5.78
C GLY A 311 -13.06 12.18 -6.11
N GLU A 312 -12.19 11.94 -5.13
CA GLU A 312 -10.84 11.38 -5.34
C GLU A 312 -10.94 9.91 -5.74
N LEU A 313 -10.16 9.51 -6.76
CA LEU A 313 -10.11 8.12 -7.19
C LEU A 313 -9.10 7.34 -6.35
N GLY A 314 -9.45 6.10 -6.02
CA GLY A 314 -8.62 5.15 -5.31
C GLY A 314 -8.66 3.75 -5.94
N ILE A 315 -7.79 2.87 -5.47
CA ILE A 315 -7.69 1.49 -5.93
C ILE A 315 -7.78 0.58 -4.71
N ILE A 316 -8.69 -0.39 -4.75
CA ILE A 316 -8.85 -1.43 -3.73
C ILE A 316 -8.67 -2.79 -4.40
N PRO A 317 -7.44 -3.36 -4.40
CA PRO A 317 -7.20 -4.67 -4.98
C PRO A 317 -7.78 -5.80 -4.11
N GLY A 318 -8.30 -6.82 -4.79
CA GLY A 318 -8.51 -8.12 -4.18
C GLY A 318 -7.22 -8.93 -4.08
N SER A 319 -7.34 -10.23 -3.90
CA SER A 319 -6.23 -11.18 -3.99
C SER A 319 -6.11 -11.74 -5.42
N MET A 320 -5.06 -12.53 -5.71
CA MET A 320 -4.94 -13.22 -7.01
C MET A 320 -6.19 -14.05 -7.30
N GLY A 321 -6.83 -13.81 -8.45
CA GLY A 321 -8.07 -14.49 -8.85
C GLY A 321 -9.36 -13.85 -8.31
N ALA A 322 -9.28 -12.95 -7.33
CA ALA A 322 -10.42 -12.12 -6.91
C ALA A 322 -10.47 -10.81 -7.71
N ARG A 323 -11.64 -10.16 -7.68
CA ARG A 323 -11.81 -8.87 -8.36
C ARG A 323 -11.12 -7.73 -7.60
N SER A 324 -10.76 -6.68 -8.32
CA SER A 324 -10.24 -5.41 -7.78
C SER A 324 -11.17 -4.27 -8.17
N TYR A 325 -11.07 -3.13 -7.49
CA TYR A 325 -11.98 -2.02 -7.69
C TYR A 325 -11.24 -0.71 -7.90
N ILE A 326 -11.69 0.08 -8.89
CA ILE A 326 -11.46 1.52 -8.94
C ILE A 326 -12.64 2.16 -8.25
N VAL A 327 -12.35 2.98 -7.26
CA VAL A 327 -13.36 3.60 -6.39
C VAL A 327 -13.25 5.11 -6.40
N ARG A 328 -14.36 5.79 -6.05
CA ARG A 328 -14.39 7.23 -5.82
C ARG A 328 -14.75 7.50 -4.37
N GLY A 329 -13.94 8.32 -3.70
CA GLY A 329 -14.15 8.71 -2.32
C GLY A 329 -15.43 9.53 -2.11
N LEU A 330 -16.11 9.27 -1.01
CA LEU A 330 -17.31 10.00 -0.61
C LEU A 330 -17.03 11.12 0.40
N GLY A 331 -15.78 11.21 0.90
CA GLY A 331 -15.35 12.26 1.84
C GLY A 331 -16.01 12.12 3.20
N ASN A 332 -16.09 10.89 3.75
CA ASN A 332 -16.65 10.66 5.07
C ASN A 332 -15.70 11.19 6.16
N PRO A 333 -16.10 12.22 6.95
CA PRO A 333 -15.21 12.81 7.95
C PRO A 333 -14.89 11.85 9.10
N GLU A 334 -15.78 10.89 9.39
CA GLU A 334 -15.60 9.95 10.50
C GLU A 334 -14.51 8.92 10.24
N SER A 335 -14.17 8.66 8.97
CA SER A 335 -13.01 7.86 8.56
C SER A 335 -11.75 8.70 8.32
N PHE A 336 -11.79 10.01 8.62
CA PHE A 336 -10.78 10.97 8.16
C PHE A 336 -10.57 10.91 6.64
N GLU A 337 -11.71 10.87 5.91
CA GLU A 337 -11.71 10.77 4.44
C GLU A 337 -10.83 9.62 3.93
N SER A 338 -11.00 8.43 4.51
CA SER A 338 -10.18 7.26 4.20
C SER A 338 -11.02 6.02 3.94
N CYS A 339 -10.45 5.04 3.22
CA CYS A 339 -11.05 3.74 2.93
C CYS A 339 -10.00 2.62 3.01
N SER A 340 -10.41 1.36 2.87
CA SER A 340 -9.49 0.21 2.84
C SER A 340 -8.51 0.28 1.67
N HIS A 341 -7.36 -0.37 1.82
CA HIS A 341 -6.33 -0.46 0.78
C HIS A 341 -6.38 -1.75 -0.03
N GLY A 342 -7.19 -2.72 0.39
CA GLY A 342 -7.29 -4.04 -0.25
C GLY A 342 -8.20 -4.98 0.51
N ALA A 343 -8.03 -6.28 0.31
CA ALA A 343 -8.81 -7.29 1.00
C ALA A 343 -8.39 -7.48 2.48
N GLY A 344 -7.13 -7.28 2.81
CA GLY A 344 -6.58 -7.62 4.13
C GLY A 344 -6.38 -9.12 4.33
N ARG A 345 -5.38 -9.49 5.12
CA ARG A 345 -5.08 -10.92 5.37
C ARG A 345 -5.89 -11.46 6.55
N VAL A 346 -6.25 -12.75 6.47
CA VAL A 346 -6.84 -13.51 7.59
C VAL A 346 -5.82 -14.44 8.24
N MET A 347 -4.62 -14.56 7.67
CA MET A 347 -3.54 -15.39 8.22
C MET A 347 -2.16 -14.92 7.76
N SER A 348 -1.14 -15.30 8.52
CA SER A 348 0.25 -15.04 8.17
C SER A 348 0.69 -15.84 6.93
N ARG A 349 1.72 -15.34 6.21
CA ARG A 349 2.33 -16.04 5.07
C ARG A 349 2.80 -17.45 5.42
N THR A 350 3.44 -17.60 6.59
CA THR A 350 3.92 -18.90 7.09
C THR A 350 2.75 -19.88 7.30
N LYS A 351 1.61 -19.39 7.83
CA LYS A 351 0.43 -20.22 8.02
C LYS A 351 -0.18 -20.63 6.67
N ALA A 352 -0.27 -19.71 5.71
CA ALA A 352 -0.78 -20.00 4.37
C ALA A 352 0.07 -21.08 3.66
N LYS A 353 1.41 -20.97 3.67
CA LYS A 353 2.32 -21.99 3.11
C LYS A 353 2.19 -23.37 3.76
N LYS A 354 1.77 -23.43 5.03
CA LYS A 354 1.53 -24.71 5.73
C LYS A 354 0.15 -25.31 5.42
N MET A 355 -0.84 -24.48 5.13
CA MET A 355 -2.23 -24.88 4.96
C MET A 355 -2.59 -25.22 3.51
N PHE A 356 -1.95 -24.58 2.53
CA PHE A 356 -2.31 -24.69 1.12
C PHE A 356 -1.18 -25.24 0.27
N SER A 357 -1.57 -25.95 -0.77
CA SER A 357 -0.69 -26.55 -1.77
C SER A 357 -0.63 -25.73 -3.07
N VAL A 358 0.31 -26.08 -3.94
CA VAL A 358 0.36 -25.53 -5.31
C VAL A 358 -0.90 -25.89 -6.09
N ALA A 359 -1.49 -27.10 -5.86
CA ALA A 359 -2.73 -27.50 -6.52
C ALA A 359 -3.91 -26.61 -6.13
N ASP A 360 -4.01 -26.22 -4.84
CA ASP A 360 -5.03 -25.28 -4.37
C ASP A 360 -4.85 -23.91 -5.03
N HIS A 361 -3.60 -23.45 -5.16
CA HIS A 361 -3.29 -22.18 -5.82
C HIS A 361 -3.66 -22.20 -7.32
N ILE A 362 -3.34 -23.28 -8.04
CA ILE A 362 -3.73 -23.46 -9.45
C ILE A 362 -5.24 -23.33 -9.61
N LYS A 363 -6.01 -24.02 -8.77
CA LYS A 363 -7.47 -23.98 -8.79
C LYS A 363 -8.01 -22.57 -8.48
N ALA A 364 -7.45 -21.91 -7.48
CA ALA A 364 -7.89 -20.59 -7.04
C ALA A 364 -7.57 -19.46 -8.03
N THR A 365 -6.60 -19.68 -8.93
CA THR A 365 -6.17 -18.73 -9.96
C THR A 365 -6.52 -19.20 -11.37
N GLU A 366 -7.56 -20.03 -11.52
CA GLU A 366 -8.06 -20.44 -12.83
C GLU A 366 -8.46 -19.22 -13.67
N GLY A 367 -8.04 -19.20 -14.93
CA GLY A 367 -8.28 -18.08 -15.84
C GLY A 367 -7.33 -16.88 -15.66
N VAL A 368 -6.37 -16.95 -14.74
CA VAL A 368 -5.32 -15.93 -14.59
C VAL A 368 -3.96 -16.52 -15.01
N GLU A 369 -3.28 -15.87 -15.94
CA GLU A 369 -1.90 -16.18 -16.30
C GLU A 369 -0.96 -15.63 -15.22
N CYS A 370 -0.45 -16.50 -14.37
CA CYS A 370 0.44 -16.17 -13.26
C CYS A 370 1.39 -17.31 -12.95
N ARG A 371 2.39 -17.08 -12.10
CA ARG A 371 3.24 -18.14 -11.57
C ARG A 371 2.39 -19.11 -10.75
N LYS A 372 2.64 -20.41 -10.94
CA LYS A 372 1.92 -21.51 -10.28
C LYS A 372 2.92 -22.46 -9.61
N ASP A 373 3.75 -21.89 -8.69
CA ASP A 373 4.77 -22.62 -7.95
C ASP A 373 4.69 -22.35 -6.43
N ALA A 374 5.52 -23.04 -5.65
CA ALA A 374 5.52 -22.95 -4.18
C ALA A 374 5.87 -21.55 -3.64
N ASN A 375 6.51 -20.69 -4.43
CA ASN A 375 6.94 -19.36 -3.99
C ASN A 375 5.79 -18.36 -3.86
N VAL A 376 4.65 -18.63 -4.52
CA VAL A 376 3.47 -17.74 -4.54
C VAL A 376 2.28 -18.29 -3.74
N VAL A 377 2.39 -19.48 -3.15
CA VAL A 377 1.29 -20.11 -2.37
C VAL A 377 0.87 -19.26 -1.16
N ASP A 378 1.76 -18.50 -0.56
CA ASP A 378 1.42 -17.59 0.55
C ASP A 378 0.54 -16.41 0.15
N GLU A 379 0.38 -16.16 -1.14
CA GLU A 379 -0.50 -15.12 -1.70
C GLU A 379 -1.83 -15.68 -2.26
N ILE A 380 -2.15 -16.93 -1.92
CA ILE A 380 -3.39 -17.60 -2.34
C ILE A 380 -4.63 -16.82 -1.86
N PRO A 381 -5.73 -16.75 -2.63
CA PRO A 381 -6.95 -16.02 -2.26
C PRO A 381 -7.49 -16.34 -0.87
N MET A 382 -7.44 -17.59 -0.44
CA MET A 382 -7.94 -18.04 0.87
C MET A 382 -7.11 -17.49 2.07
N ALA A 383 -5.96 -16.86 1.84
CA ALA A 383 -5.20 -16.17 2.88
C ALA A 383 -5.69 -14.75 3.16
N TYR A 384 -6.71 -14.28 2.42
CA TYR A 384 -7.28 -12.94 2.46
C TYR A 384 -8.75 -12.96 2.87
N LYS A 385 -9.26 -11.83 3.39
CA LYS A 385 -10.68 -11.61 3.63
C LYS A 385 -11.43 -11.59 2.29
N ASP A 386 -12.72 -11.87 2.35
CA ASP A 386 -13.60 -11.71 1.19
C ASP A 386 -13.68 -10.23 0.81
N ILE A 387 -13.22 -9.90 -0.39
CA ILE A 387 -13.19 -8.53 -0.88
C ILE A 387 -14.60 -7.93 -1.03
N ASP A 388 -15.61 -8.74 -1.34
CA ASP A 388 -16.97 -8.26 -1.48
C ASP A 388 -17.56 -7.89 -0.10
N ALA A 389 -17.22 -8.64 0.95
CA ALA A 389 -17.56 -8.28 2.33
C ALA A 389 -16.84 -6.99 2.79
N VAL A 390 -15.57 -6.82 2.41
CA VAL A 390 -14.81 -5.59 2.68
C VAL A 390 -15.47 -4.39 1.99
N MET A 391 -15.86 -4.52 0.73
CA MET A 391 -16.55 -3.45 0.00
C MET A 391 -17.94 -3.14 0.58
N ALA A 392 -18.70 -4.15 0.95
CA ALA A 392 -20.02 -3.97 1.57
C ALA A 392 -19.95 -3.22 2.93
N ALA A 393 -18.87 -3.40 3.68
CA ALA A 393 -18.70 -2.76 4.99
C ALA A 393 -18.34 -1.25 4.89
N GLN A 394 -17.97 -0.73 3.72
CA GLN A 394 -17.50 0.65 3.53
C GLN A 394 -18.27 1.43 2.44
N GLN A 395 -19.55 1.12 2.24
CA GLN A 395 -20.39 1.79 1.23
C GLN A 395 -20.61 3.28 1.51
N ASP A 396 -20.39 3.73 2.73
CA ASP A 396 -20.41 5.13 3.15
C ASP A 396 -19.06 5.85 3.00
N LEU A 397 -18.00 5.12 2.60
CA LEU A 397 -16.65 5.67 2.39
C LEU A 397 -16.33 5.86 0.90
N VAL A 398 -16.79 4.93 0.07
CA VAL A 398 -16.48 4.91 -1.38
C VAL A 398 -17.64 4.40 -2.21
N GLU A 399 -17.71 4.84 -3.47
CA GLU A 399 -18.52 4.24 -4.54
C GLU A 399 -17.63 3.50 -5.54
N VAL A 400 -18.10 2.38 -6.09
CA VAL A 400 -17.39 1.62 -7.13
C VAL A 400 -17.56 2.33 -8.47
N VAL A 401 -16.44 2.65 -9.13
CA VAL A 401 -16.40 3.23 -10.49
C VAL A 401 -16.20 2.12 -11.52
N HIS A 402 -15.21 1.23 -11.28
CA HIS A 402 -14.95 0.08 -12.13
C HIS A 402 -14.67 -1.16 -11.29
N THR A 403 -15.11 -2.31 -11.80
CA THR A 403 -14.76 -3.64 -11.28
C THR A 403 -13.78 -4.29 -12.26
N LEU A 404 -12.60 -4.65 -11.75
CA LEU A 404 -11.51 -5.18 -12.54
C LEU A 404 -11.34 -6.68 -12.28
N LYS A 405 -11.14 -7.47 -13.34
CA LYS A 405 -10.79 -8.89 -13.29
C LYS A 405 -9.40 -9.08 -13.87
N GLN A 406 -8.50 -9.68 -13.10
CA GLN A 406 -7.15 -9.98 -13.59
C GLN A 406 -7.19 -11.05 -14.69
N VAL A 407 -6.31 -10.86 -15.70
CA VAL A 407 -6.01 -11.87 -16.73
C VAL A 407 -4.53 -12.23 -16.74
N VAL A 408 -3.64 -11.31 -16.31
CA VAL A 408 -2.21 -11.56 -16.08
C VAL A 408 -1.84 -11.04 -14.70
N CYS A 409 -1.00 -11.79 -13.95
CA CYS A 409 -0.42 -11.35 -12.70
C CYS A 409 1.08 -11.73 -12.62
N VAL A 410 1.93 -10.73 -12.46
CA VAL A 410 3.37 -10.87 -12.14
C VAL A 410 3.55 -10.54 -10.68
N LYS A 411 4.04 -11.50 -9.88
CA LYS A 411 4.33 -11.31 -8.44
C LYS A 411 5.78 -10.94 -8.20
N GLY A 412 5.97 -10.04 -7.24
CA GLY A 412 7.28 -9.59 -6.77
C GLY A 412 8.01 -10.55 -5.85
#